data_80a0250cd2a47e6fb07063de0657083f
#
_entry.id   80a0250cd2a47e6fb07063de0657083f
#
_cell.length_a   1.000
_cell.length_b   1.000
_cell.length_c   1.000
_cell.angle_alpha   90.00
_cell.angle_beta   90.00
_cell.angle_gamma   90.00
#
_symmetry.space_group_name_H-M   'P 1'
#
loop_
_entity.id
_entity.type
_entity.pdbx_description
1 polymer ?
#
loop_
_entity_poly.entity_id
_entity_poly.type
_entity_poly.pdbx_seq_one_letter_code
_entity_poly.pdbx_strand_id
1 'polypeptide(L)'
;MNKKITDIGARSKLIFKSLVENYLETGEPMGSKALSSKISYKLSPATIRNVLNEINFHGLIQKGHFSAGSIPTDLGLQFYTHALLEPGSISKSEKEIIEKSSKMNNLLNEQEIITNTLNGLSKQASLVINNEKITKIRKIDFHKIDIHKVIFIIEHEDG
;
A
#
# COMPACT_ATOMS: atom_id res chain seq x y z
N MET A 1 9.85 2.04 -15.42
CA MET A 1 8.92 3.09 -14.96
C MET A 1 8.93 4.23 -15.97
N ASN A 2 7.79 4.59 -16.51
CA ASN A 2 7.69 5.53 -17.65
C ASN A 2 8.07 6.94 -17.20
N LYS A 3 9.04 7.58 -17.85
CA LYS A 3 9.61 8.91 -17.53
C LYS A 3 8.58 10.05 -17.39
N LYS A 4 7.36 9.87 -17.91
CA LYS A 4 6.25 10.83 -17.82
C LYS A 4 5.53 10.88 -16.46
N ILE A 5 5.67 9.86 -15.60
CA ILE A 5 4.93 9.74 -14.34
C ILE A 5 5.65 10.50 -13.19
N THR A 6 6.95 10.71 -13.32
CA THR A 6 7.76 11.41 -12.31
C THR A 6 7.56 12.93 -12.31
N ASP A 7 6.88 13.47 -13.31
CA ASP A 7 6.80 14.91 -13.59
C ASP A 7 5.51 15.60 -13.10
N ILE A 8 4.74 14.91 -12.23
CA ILE A 8 3.60 15.57 -11.58
C ILE A 8 4.11 16.57 -10.53
N GLY A 9 3.54 17.78 -10.57
CA GLY A 9 3.92 18.87 -9.67
C GLY A 9 3.74 18.52 -8.17
N ALA A 10 4.44 19.23 -7.31
CA ALA A 10 4.41 19.00 -5.86
C ALA A 10 2.97 19.03 -5.28
N ARG A 11 2.12 19.92 -5.79
CA ARG A 11 0.71 20.01 -5.39
C ARG A 11 -0.07 18.76 -5.78
N SER A 12 0.14 18.24 -6.98
CA SER A 12 -0.52 17.04 -7.49
C SER A 12 -0.07 15.81 -6.70
N LYS A 13 1.21 15.72 -6.33
CA LYS A 13 1.75 14.69 -5.45
C LYS A 13 1.09 14.70 -4.07
N LEU A 14 0.90 15.87 -3.47
CA LEU A 14 0.26 16.01 -2.16
C LEU A 14 -1.20 15.55 -2.20
N ILE A 15 -1.98 16.01 -3.19
CA ILE A 15 -3.38 15.62 -3.38
C ILE A 15 -3.50 14.13 -3.63
N PHE A 16 -2.62 13.57 -4.47
CA PHE A 16 -2.58 12.16 -4.77
C PHE A 16 -2.22 11.32 -3.54
N LYS A 17 -1.20 11.71 -2.76
CA LYS A 17 -0.82 11.07 -1.49
C LYS A 17 -2.02 10.99 -0.56
N SER A 18 -2.71 12.09 -0.33
CA SER A 18 -3.89 12.16 0.54
C SER A 18 -5.06 11.29 0.06
N LEU A 19 -5.26 11.17 -1.26
CA LEU A 19 -6.26 10.28 -1.84
C LEU A 19 -5.90 8.81 -1.60
N VAL A 20 -4.65 8.42 -1.84
CA VAL A 20 -4.19 7.04 -1.66
C VAL A 20 -4.25 6.64 -0.18
N GLU A 21 -3.75 7.48 0.73
CA GLU A 21 -3.79 7.21 2.17
C GLU A 21 -5.23 6.99 2.66
N ASN A 22 -6.17 7.86 2.24
CA ASN A 22 -7.56 7.66 2.58
C ASN A 22 -8.12 6.34 2.02
N TYR A 23 -7.80 6.02 0.77
CA TYR A 23 -8.25 4.78 0.16
C TYR A 23 -7.71 3.55 0.88
N LEU A 24 -6.45 3.56 1.29
CA LEU A 24 -5.84 2.46 2.05
C LEU A 24 -6.48 2.30 3.44
N GLU A 25 -6.94 3.40 4.06
CA GLU A 25 -7.63 3.37 5.35
C GLU A 25 -9.07 2.87 5.27
N THR A 26 -9.81 3.31 4.23
CA THR A 26 -11.27 3.17 4.19
C THR A 26 -11.78 2.20 3.13
N GLY A 27 -11.01 1.95 2.08
CA GLY A 27 -11.45 1.24 0.87
C GLY A 27 -12.40 2.06 -0.02
N GLU A 28 -12.73 3.30 0.37
CA GLU A 28 -13.79 4.08 -0.28
C GLU A 28 -13.24 5.11 -1.27
N PRO A 29 -13.95 5.33 -2.40
CA PRO A 29 -13.60 6.37 -3.35
C PRO A 29 -13.71 7.77 -2.72
N MET A 30 -12.78 8.67 -3.07
CA MET A 30 -12.76 10.02 -2.54
C MET A 30 -13.01 11.09 -3.60
N GLY A 31 -13.96 11.99 -3.33
CA GLY A 31 -14.30 13.12 -4.19
C GLY A 31 -13.52 14.39 -3.82
N SER A 32 -13.49 15.38 -4.76
CA SER A 32 -12.77 16.64 -4.58
C SER A 32 -13.23 17.46 -3.36
N LYS A 33 -14.51 17.39 -2.99
CA LYS A 33 -15.05 18.09 -1.81
C LYS A 33 -14.51 17.47 -0.52
N ALA A 34 -14.50 16.14 -0.42
CA ALA A 34 -13.96 15.42 0.74
C ALA A 34 -12.45 15.62 0.87
N LEU A 35 -11.70 15.56 -0.25
CA LEU A 35 -10.28 15.88 -0.26
C LEU A 35 -10.00 17.32 0.20
N SER A 36 -10.79 18.28 -0.21
CA SER A 36 -10.66 19.70 0.22
C SER A 36 -10.74 19.88 1.73
N SER A 37 -11.51 19.06 2.43
CA SER A 37 -11.62 19.13 3.90
C SER A 37 -10.50 18.39 4.64
N LYS A 38 -9.85 17.40 4.00
CA LYS A 38 -8.76 16.60 4.60
C LYS A 38 -7.38 17.22 4.42
N ILE A 39 -7.16 17.95 3.33
CA ILE A 39 -5.87 18.56 3.03
C ILE A 39 -5.67 19.82 3.88
N SER A 40 -4.52 19.92 4.56
CA SER A 40 -4.18 21.05 5.44
C SER A 40 -4.09 22.40 4.72
N TYR A 41 -3.97 22.41 3.41
CA TYR A 41 -3.95 23.61 2.57
C TYR A 41 -5.35 23.94 2.08
N LYS A 42 -5.79 25.19 2.24
CA LYS A 42 -7.08 25.68 1.73
C LYS A 42 -7.09 25.70 0.19
N LEU A 43 -7.42 24.58 -0.42
CA LEU A 43 -7.63 24.45 -1.86
C LEU A 43 -9.14 24.34 -2.13
N SER A 44 -9.61 25.07 -3.17
CA SER A 44 -11.00 24.95 -3.58
C SER A 44 -11.30 23.56 -4.15
N PRO A 45 -12.52 23.03 -4.01
CA PRO A 45 -12.90 21.78 -4.65
C PRO A 45 -12.74 21.80 -6.17
N ALA A 46 -12.85 22.97 -6.81
CA ALA A 46 -12.62 23.14 -8.24
C ALA A 46 -11.12 22.94 -8.60
N THR A 47 -10.22 23.52 -7.81
CA THR A 47 -8.78 23.33 -7.97
C THR A 47 -8.40 21.84 -7.82
N ILE A 48 -8.93 21.19 -6.79
CA ILE A 48 -8.68 19.75 -6.55
C ILE A 48 -9.22 18.92 -7.73
N ARG A 49 -10.40 19.25 -8.26
CA ARG A 49 -10.96 18.55 -9.43
C ARG A 49 -10.05 18.64 -10.64
N ASN A 50 -9.48 19.82 -10.90
CA ASN A 50 -8.54 19.98 -12.02
C ASN A 50 -7.28 19.13 -11.83
N VAL A 51 -6.73 19.10 -10.62
CA VAL A 51 -5.58 18.24 -10.29
C VAL A 51 -5.94 16.76 -10.40
N LEU A 52 -7.12 16.34 -9.94
CA LEU A 52 -7.56 14.95 -10.09
C LEU A 52 -7.71 14.56 -11.57
N ASN A 53 -8.16 15.48 -12.44
CA ASN A 53 -8.20 15.23 -13.88
C ASN A 53 -6.79 15.05 -14.47
N GLU A 54 -5.83 15.85 -14.05
CA GLU A 54 -4.41 15.70 -14.41
C GLU A 54 -3.86 14.33 -13.97
N ILE A 55 -4.07 13.96 -12.70
CA ILE A 55 -3.63 12.68 -12.14
C ILE A 55 -4.30 11.50 -12.86
N ASN A 56 -5.58 11.63 -13.21
CA ASN A 56 -6.31 10.62 -13.98
C ASN A 56 -5.74 10.50 -15.41
N PHE A 57 -5.38 11.62 -16.04
CA PHE A 57 -4.73 11.60 -17.35
C PHE A 57 -3.41 10.84 -17.34
N HIS A 58 -2.67 10.88 -16.24
CA HIS A 58 -1.47 10.08 -16.02
C HIS A 58 -1.75 8.62 -15.66
N GLY A 59 -3.01 8.22 -15.54
CA GLY A 59 -3.42 6.84 -15.23
C GLY A 59 -3.18 6.42 -13.78
N LEU A 60 -2.91 7.36 -12.87
CA LEU A 60 -2.63 7.05 -11.47
C LEU A 60 -3.89 6.85 -10.62
N ILE A 61 -5.02 7.41 -11.08
CA ILE A 61 -6.33 7.21 -10.48
C ILE A 61 -7.35 6.88 -11.56
N GLN A 62 -8.46 6.31 -11.14
CA GLN A 62 -9.63 6.08 -11.97
C GLN A 62 -10.90 6.46 -11.21
N LYS A 63 -12.01 6.65 -11.91
CA LYS A 63 -13.30 6.88 -11.27
C LYS A 63 -13.79 5.60 -10.61
N GLY A 64 -14.23 5.70 -9.37
CA GLY A 64 -14.92 4.61 -8.68
C GLY A 64 -16.25 4.27 -9.35
N HIS A 65 -16.75 3.07 -9.13
CA HIS A 65 -18.08 2.69 -9.57
C HIS A 65 -19.13 3.66 -8.97
N PHE A 66 -20.11 4.08 -9.79
CA PHE A 66 -21.22 4.99 -9.40
C PHE A 66 -20.82 6.43 -9.03
N SER A 67 -19.86 7.03 -9.73
CA SER A 67 -19.57 8.48 -9.71
C SER A 67 -19.23 9.15 -8.37
N ALA A 68 -19.04 8.40 -7.31
CA ALA A 68 -18.85 8.97 -5.96
C ALA A 68 -17.45 9.54 -5.71
N GLY A 69 -16.45 9.31 -6.56
CA GLY A 69 -15.08 9.78 -6.34
C GLY A 69 -14.05 9.05 -7.20
N SER A 70 -12.78 9.22 -6.84
CA SER A 70 -11.65 8.58 -7.49
C SER A 70 -10.99 7.57 -6.54
N ILE A 71 -10.45 6.49 -7.13
CA ILE A 71 -9.64 5.49 -6.45
C ILE A 71 -8.29 5.38 -7.16
N PRO A 72 -7.22 4.97 -6.47
CA PRO A 72 -5.94 4.71 -7.11
C PRO A 72 -6.02 3.51 -8.06
N THR A 73 -5.23 3.53 -9.12
CA THR A 73 -4.96 2.36 -9.96
C THR A 73 -3.77 1.58 -9.42
N ASP A 74 -3.51 0.37 -9.94
CA ASP A 74 -2.30 -0.39 -9.62
C ASP A 74 -1.03 0.42 -9.90
N LEU A 75 -1.01 1.15 -11.02
CA LEU A 75 0.08 2.06 -11.36
C LEU A 75 0.20 3.21 -10.35
N GLY A 76 -0.93 3.72 -9.87
CA GLY A 76 -0.96 4.72 -8.82
C GLY A 76 -0.41 4.20 -7.50
N LEU A 77 -0.80 3.02 -7.07
CA LEU A 77 -0.28 2.38 -5.86
C LEU A 77 1.23 2.13 -5.96
N GLN A 78 1.72 1.65 -7.11
CA GLN A 78 3.16 1.51 -7.36
C GLN A 78 3.88 2.86 -7.29
N PHE A 79 3.33 3.91 -7.89
CA PHE A 79 3.91 5.25 -7.81
C PHE A 79 3.93 5.78 -6.38
N TYR A 80 2.86 5.57 -5.61
CA TYR A 80 2.79 5.96 -4.20
C TYR A 80 3.90 5.29 -3.39
N THR A 81 4.03 3.96 -3.48
CA THR A 81 5.01 3.20 -2.71
C THR A 81 6.45 3.54 -3.06
N HIS A 82 6.76 3.81 -4.34
CA HIS A 82 8.13 4.06 -4.79
C HIS A 82 8.57 5.53 -4.69
N ALA A 83 7.63 6.47 -4.76
CA ALA A 83 7.98 7.87 -4.92
C ALA A 83 7.44 8.80 -3.80
N LEU A 84 6.40 8.38 -3.08
CA LEU A 84 5.72 9.25 -2.13
C LEU A 84 5.63 8.67 -0.71
N LEU A 85 5.76 7.35 -0.56
CA LEU A 85 5.77 6.71 0.74
C LEU A 85 7.08 7.04 1.47
N GLU A 86 6.95 7.74 2.56
CA GLU A 86 8.09 8.00 3.45
C GLU A 86 8.20 6.83 4.44
N PRO A 87 9.37 6.18 4.54
CA PRO A 87 9.57 5.16 5.55
C PRO A 87 9.35 5.77 6.93
N GLY A 88 8.46 5.18 7.70
CA GLY A 88 8.27 5.56 9.10
C GLY A 88 9.54 5.31 9.92
N SER A 89 9.75 6.07 10.98
CA SER A 89 10.81 5.80 11.94
C SER A 89 10.39 4.63 12.83
N ILE A 90 11.24 3.61 12.94
CA ILE A 90 11.05 2.51 13.87
C ILE A 90 11.26 3.03 15.30
N SER A 91 10.29 2.85 16.18
CA SER A 91 10.39 3.23 17.58
C SER A 91 11.45 2.39 18.32
N LYS A 92 11.94 2.87 19.47
CA LYS A 92 12.89 2.10 20.28
C LYS A 92 12.35 0.74 20.70
N SER A 93 11.07 0.66 21.07
CA SER A 93 10.40 -0.58 21.44
C SER A 93 10.31 -1.58 20.29
N GLU A 94 9.98 -1.13 19.10
CA GLU A 94 9.94 -1.96 17.89
C GLU A 94 11.34 -2.46 17.52
N LYS A 95 12.36 -1.60 17.65
CA LYS A 95 13.76 -1.99 17.44
C LYS A 95 14.22 -3.07 18.39
N GLU A 96 13.86 -2.96 19.68
CA GLU A 96 14.16 -3.98 20.69
C GLU A 96 13.48 -5.33 20.40
N ILE A 97 12.24 -5.31 19.88
CA ILE A 97 11.52 -6.53 19.47
C ILE A 97 12.25 -7.21 18.31
N ILE A 98 12.66 -6.44 17.29
CA ILE A 98 13.41 -6.97 16.15
C ILE A 98 14.76 -7.55 16.60
N GLU A 99 15.51 -6.85 17.46
CA GLU A 99 16.79 -7.30 17.96
C GLU A 99 16.68 -8.56 18.85
N LYS A 100 15.63 -8.68 19.66
CA LYS A 100 15.35 -9.89 20.44
C LYS A 100 15.01 -11.07 19.54
N SER A 101 14.16 -10.86 18.53
CA SER A 101 13.78 -11.90 17.58
C SER A 101 14.98 -12.43 16.80
N SER A 102 15.92 -11.56 16.38
CA SER A 102 17.13 -11.96 15.67
C SER A 102 18.14 -12.75 16.52
N LYS A 103 18.10 -12.60 17.84
CA LYS A 103 18.99 -13.33 18.78
C LYS A 103 18.46 -14.71 19.20
N MET A 104 17.20 -15.02 18.91
CA MET A 104 16.57 -16.32 19.26
C MET A 104 16.91 -17.46 18.29
N ASN A 105 18.02 -17.40 17.61
CA ASN A 105 18.45 -18.11 16.42
C ASN A 105 18.70 -19.63 16.53
N ASN A 106 18.19 -20.36 17.50
CA ASN A 106 18.63 -21.77 17.63
C ASN A 106 17.54 -22.86 17.54
N LEU A 107 16.25 -22.53 17.41
CA LEU A 107 15.20 -23.57 17.44
C LEU A 107 14.05 -23.38 16.45
N LEU A 108 13.91 -22.23 15.84
CA LEU A 108 12.83 -21.96 14.86
C LEU A 108 13.44 -21.60 13.50
N ASN A 109 12.73 -21.93 12.46
CA ASN A 109 13.07 -21.49 11.11
C ASN A 109 13.12 -19.97 11.04
N GLU A 110 14.21 -19.38 10.53
CA GLU A 110 14.41 -17.92 10.44
C GLU A 110 13.21 -17.21 9.80
N GLN A 111 12.57 -17.83 8.83
CA GLN A 111 11.38 -17.32 8.14
C GLN A 111 10.17 -17.17 9.07
N GLU A 112 9.98 -18.14 9.97
CA GLU A 112 8.90 -18.09 10.94
C GLU A 112 9.11 -16.95 11.95
N ILE A 113 10.34 -16.75 12.40
CA ILE A 113 10.71 -15.65 13.30
C ILE A 113 10.45 -14.31 12.61
N ILE A 114 10.88 -14.13 11.36
CA ILE A 114 10.66 -12.91 10.59
C ILE A 114 9.16 -12.66 10.41
N THR A 115 8.41 -13.69 9.99
CA THR A 115 6.96 -13.57 9.76
C THR A 115 6.23 -13.18 11.03
N ASN A 116 6.51 -13.86 12.16
CA ASN A 116 5.87 -13.57 13.45
C ASN A 116 6.24 -12.17 13.96
N THR A 117 7.49 -11.75 13.78
CA THR A 117 7.93 -10.41 14.15
C THR A 117 7.21 -9.33 13.34
N LEU A 118 7.13 -9.49 12.02
CA LEU A 118 6.43 -8.57 11.12
C LEU A 118 4.93 -8.51 11.42
N ASN A 119 4.27 -9.66 11.66
CA ASN A 119 2.86 -9.72 12.04
C ASN A 119 2.59 -8.98 13.36
N GLY A 120 3.47 -9.19 14.36
CA GLY A 120 3.34 -8.55 15.66
C GLY A 120 3.50 -7.02 15.61
N LEU A 121 4.43 -6.52 14.78
CA LEU A 121 4.72 -5.09 14.63
C LEU A 121 3.70 -4.37 13.76
N SER A 122 3.35 -4.94 12.61
CA SER A 122 2.46 -4.29 11.63
C SER A 122 0.98 -4.46 11.96
N LYS A 123 0.63 -5.47 12.77
CA LYS A 123 -0.75 -5.95 12.98
C LYS A 123 -1.47 -6.29 11.67
N GLN A 124 -0.69 -6.67 10.66
CA GLN A 124 -1.13 -7.07 9.34
C GLN A 124 -0.68 -8.52 9.06
N ALA A 125 -1.27 -9.15 8.07
CA ALA A 125 -0.78 -10.43 7.58
C ALA A 125 0.57 -10.23 6.86
N SER A 126 1.60 -11.01 7.22
CA SER A 126 2.89 -11.00 6.56
C SER A 126 3.12 -12.32 5.85
N LEU A 127 3.72 -12.25 4.67
CA LEU A 127 4.11 -13.41 3.87
C LEU A 127 5.62 -13.33 3.61
N VAL A 128 6.34 -14.35 4.03
CA VAL A 128 7.77 -14.51 3.72
C VAL A 128 7.93 -15.66 2.75
N ILE A 129 8.49 -15.37 1.59
CA ILE A 129 8.75 -16.34 0.52
C ILE A 129 10.25 -16.57 0.43
N ASN A 130 10.69 -17.82 0.63
CA ASN A 130 12.09 -18.19 0.41
C ASN A 130 12.29 -18.53 -1.06
N ASN A 131 13.26 -17.88 -1.68
CA ASN A 131 13.53 -17.97 -3.12
C ASN A 131 14.65 -19.00 -3.44
N GLU A 132 14.72 -20.10 -2.70
CA GLU A 132 15.74 -21.15 -2.94
C GLU A 132 15.56 -21.89 -4.28
N LYS A 133 14.33 -21.89 -4.82
CA LYS A 133 14.05 -22.26 -6.22
C LYS A 133 13.14 -21.18 -6.79
N ILE A 134 13.57 -20.56 -7.87
CA ILE A 134 12.78 -19.56 -8.61
C ILE A 134 11.61 -20.29 -9.31
N THR A 135 10.64 -20.73 -8.53
CA THR A 135 9.33 -21.11 -9.07
C THR A 135 8.53 -19.84 -9.19
N LYS A 136 8.14 -19.49 -10.40
CA LYS A 136 7.31 -18.32 -10.62
C LYS A 136 5.94 -18.57 -10.01
N ILE A 137 5.49 -17.62 -9.19
CA ILE A 137 4.16 -17.64 -8.63
C ILE A 137 3.20 -17.17 -9.71
N ARG A 138 2.24 -18.02 -10.05
CA ARG A 138 1.18 -17.72 -11.02
C ARG A 138 0.05 -16.93 -10.38
N LYS A 139 -0.35 -17.31 -9.15
CA LYS A 139 -1.50 -16.74 -8.47
C LYS A 139 -1.36 -16.86 -6.97
N ILE A 140 -1.91 -15.87 -6.26
CA ILE A 140 -2.11 -15.93 -4.80
C ILE A 140 -3.58 -15.57 -4.54
N ASP A 141 -4.31 -16.49 -3.93
CA ASP A 141 -5.69 -16.28 -3.51
C ASP A 141 -5.78 -16.19 -1.98
N PHE A 142 -6.60 -15.25 -1.50
CA PHE A 142 -6.88 -15.08 -0.07
C PHE A 142 -8.33 -15.44 0.22
N HIS A 143 -8.54 -16.39 1.13
CA HIS A 143 -9.87 -16.81 1.57
C HIS A 143 -10.04 -16.51 3.06
N LYS A 144 -10.91 -15.57 3.37
CA LYS A 144 -11.25 -15.25 4.76
C LYS A 144 -12.11 -16.38 5.33
N ILE A 145 -11.67 -16.98 6.43
CA ILE A 145 -12.42 -18.01 7.18
C ILE A 145 -13.25 -17.34 8.28
N ASP A 146 -12.63 -16.49 9.08
CA ASP A 146 -13.27 -15.73 10.15
C ASP A 146 -12.55 -14.39 10.37
N ILE A 147 -12.92 -13.67 11.45
CA ILE A 147 -12.32 -12.36 11.76
C ILE A 147 -10.83 -12.41 12.13
N HIS A 148 -10.31 -13.60 12.42
CA HIS A 148 -8.92 -13.79 12.84
C HIS A 148 -8.14 -14.76 11.93
N LYS A 149 -8.80 -15.40 10.96
CA LYS A 149 -8.18 -16.45 10.12
C LYS A 149 -8.39 -16.18 8.65
N VAL A 150 -7.29 -16.21 7.92
CA VAL A 150 -7.24 -16.14 6.46
C VAL A 150 -6.41 -17.33 5.96
N ILE A 151 -6.90 -18.05 4.98
CA ILE A 151 -6.10 -18.99 4.19
C ILE A 151 -5.62 -18.25 2.95
N PHE A 152 -4.35 -18.42 2.60
CA PHE A 152 -3.84 -18.04 1.29
C PHE A 152 -3.37 -19.27 0.54
N ILE A 153 -3.69 -19.31 -0.75
CA ILE A 153 -3.33 -20.39 -1.66
C ILE A 153 -2.35 -19.81 -2.67
N ILE A 154 -1.18 -20.41 -2.78
CA ILE A 154 -0.16 -20.02 -3.76
C ILE A 154 -0.13 -21.08 -4.85
N GLU A 155 -0.40 -20.66 -6.08
CA GLU A 155 -0.30 -21.49 -7.28
C GLU A 155 1.01 -21.18 -7.97
N HIS A 156 1.83 -22.20 -8.20
CA HIS A 156 3.09 -22.11 -8.97
C HIS A 156 2.85 -22.38 -10.45
N GLU A 157 3.72 -21.86 -11.34
CA GLU A 157 3.64 -22.12 -12.78
C GLU A 157 3.87 -23.60 -13.12
N ASP A 158 4.58 -24.32 -12.27
CA ASP A 158 4.97 -25.71 -12.47
C ASP A 158 3.92 -26.74 -11.95
N GLY A 159 2.76 -26.28 -11.45
CA GLY A 159 1.64 -27.11 -10.96
C GLY A 159 1.69 -27.43 -9.48
#